data_d185d1d88c63baca59571a2fee4a0fd7
#
_entry.id   d185d1d88c63baca59571a2fee4a0fd7
#
_cell.length_a   1.000
_cell.length_b   1.000
_cell.length_c   1.000
_cell.angle_alpha   90.00
_cell.angle_beta   90.00
_cell.angle_gamma   90.00
#
_symmetry.space_group_name_H-M   'P 1'
#
loop_
_entity.id
_entity.type
_entity.pdbx_description
1 polymer ?
#
loop_
_entity_poly.entity_id
_entity_poly.type
_entity_poly.pdbx_seq_one_letter_code
_entity_poly.pdbx_strand_id
1 'polypeptide(L)'
;MKIGIVVSALNKSIALELLTGTLETLKKYGIKDEYIAVAWVPSDIEIPLVAKKMANNEMYDAVICLGVITKGSISYFDYVCLEVCKAISVVSLSTEKPVINGILITNTIEEAIEKSRIESENNGYNAAIKAIEMVNLLDII
;
A
#
# COMPACT_ATOMS: atom_id res chain seq x y z
N MET A 1 -18.06 -0.30 -0.32
CA MET A 1 -16.67 -0.14 -0.78
C MET A 1 -15.85 -1.32 -0.32
N LYS A 2 -15.19 -2.00 -1.23
CA LYS A 2 -14.32 -3.14 -0.93
C LYS A 2 -12.87 -2.81 -1.29
N ILE A 3 -11.96 -3.03 -0.35
CA ILE A 3 -10.56 -2.63 -0.47
C ILE A 3 -9.66 -3.86 -0.42
N GLY A 4 -8.75 -3.98 -1.39
CA GLY A 4 -7.67 -4.95 -1.36
C GLY A 4 -6.40 -4.30 -0.81
N ILE A 5 -5.64 -5.05 -0.03
CA ILE A 5 -4.37 -4.58 0.52
C ILE A 5 -3.30 -5.62 0.18
N VAL A 6 -2.22 -5.16 -0.45
CA VAL A 6 -1.05 -6.00 -0.77
C VAL A 6 0.09 -5.54 0.13
N VAL A 7 0.65 -6.45 0.92
CA VAL A 7 1.69 -6.13 1.90
C VAL A 7 2.93 -6.97 1.63
N SER A 8 4.09 -6.33 1.55
CA SER A 8 5.37 -7.02 1.46
C SER A 8 5.78 -7.57 2.83
N ALA A 9 6.21 -8.84 2.87
CA ALA A 9 6.72 -9.47 4.08
C ALA A 9 8.17 -9.09 4.38
N LEU A 10 8.85 -8.40 3.48
CA LEU A 10 10.18 -7.88 3.74
C LEU A 10 10.09 -6.78 4.81
N ASN A 11 10.90 -6.85 5.86
CA ASN A 11 10.79 -5.98 7.04
C ASN A 11 9.39 -6.07 7.69
N LYS A 12 8.96 -7.29 7.95
CA LYS A 12 7.59 -7.62 8.35
C LYS A 12 7.08 -6.85 9.57
N SER A 13 7.91 -6.63 10.59
CA SER A 13 7.47 -5.91 11.79
C SER A 13 7.06 -4.47 11.49
N ILE A 14 7.79 -3.79 10.60
CA ILE A 14 7.46 -2.44 10.17
C ILE A 14 6.24 -2.45 9.26
N ALA A 15 6.19 -3.42 8.35
CA ALA A 15 5.03 -3.58 7.45
C ALA A 15 3.73 -3.83 8.23
N LEU A 16 3.80 -4.54 9.36
CA LEU A 16 2.65 -4.74 10.25
C LEU A 16 2.17 -3.42 10.85
N GLU A 17 3.07 -2.51 11.20
CA GLU A 17 2.67 -1.18 11.68
C GLU A 17 1.93 -0.40 10.60
N LEU A 18 2.42 -0.48 9.35
CA LEU A 18 1.74 0.15 8.23
C LEU A 18 0.36 -0.46 7.99
N LEU A 19 0.27 -1.78 8.05
CA LEU A 19 -1.00 -2.49 7.87
C LEU A 19 -1.99 -2.12 8.99
N THR A 20 -1.51 -2.06 10.23
CA THR A 20 -2.34 -1.66 11.37
C THR A 20 -2.91 -0.26 11.16
N GLY A 21 -2.07 0.69 10.75
CA GLY A 21 -2.51 2.06 10.46
C GLY A 21 -3.55 2.11 9.34
N THR A 22 -3.36 1.30 8.30
CA THR A 22 -4.32 1.18 7.20
C THR A 22 -5.67 0.64 7.69
N LEU A 23 -5.64 -0.49 8.42
CA LEU A 23 -6.86 -1.15 8.90
C LEU A 23 -7.64 -0.27 9.88
N GLU A 24 -6.97 0.36 10.82
CA GLU A 24 -7.60 1.26 11.78
C GLU A 24 -8.26 2.45 11.07
N THR A 25 -7.58 3.00 10.06
CA THR A 25 -8.10 4.14 9.30
C THR A 25 -9.33 3.75 8.47
N LEU A 26 -9.27 2.60 7.79
CA LEU A 26 -10.41 2.12 7.02
C LEU A 26 -11.63 1.89 7.91
N LYS A 27 -11.44 1.32 9.10
CA LYS A 27 -12.52 1.13 10.07
C LYS A 27 -13.10 2.44 10.56
N LYS A 28 -12.23 3.41 10.84
CA LYS A 28 -12.65 4.74 11.28
C LYS A 28 -13.58 5.42 10.26
N TYR A 29 -13.35 5.16 8.98
CA TYR A 29 -14.17 5.71 7.90
C TYR A 29 -15.32 4.77 7.49
N GLY A 30 -15.62 3.77 8.29
CA GLY A 30 -16.83 2.95 8.14
C GLY A 30 -16.71 1.72 7.26
N ILE A 31 -15.48 1.34 6.86
CA ILE A 31 -15.27 0.13 6.06
C ILE A 31 -15.11 -1.07 7.00
N LYS A 32 -16.03 -2.02 6.89
CA LYS A 32 -16.05 -3.21 7.74
C LYS A 32 -14.98 -4.21 7.33
N ASP A 33 -14.52 -5.03 8.28
CA ASP A 33 -13.50 -6.06 8.04
C ASP A 33 -13.85 -7.00 6.89
N GLU A 34 -15.13 -7.37 6.75
CA GLU A 34 -15.61 -8.27 5.69
C GLU A 34 -15.42 -7.70 4.28
N TYR A 35 -15.19 -6.38 4.16
CA TYR A 35 -14.93 -5.70 2.89
C TYR A 35 -13.45 -5.39 2.67
N ILE A 36 -12.57 -5.96 3.48
CA ILE A 36 -11.13 -5.77 3.39
C ILE A 36 -10.45 -7.13 3.18
N ALA A 37 -9.66 -7.25 2.13
CA ALA A 37 -8.86 -8.45 1.87
C ALA A 37 -7.38 -8.09 1.90
N VAL A 38 -6.58 -8.88 2.62
CA VAL A 38 -5.14 -8.65 2.76
C VAL A 38 -4.37 -9.80 2.12
N ALA A 39 -3.44 -9.49 1.24
CA ALA A 39 -2.54 -10.45 0.61
C ALA A 39 -1.10 -10.10 0.95
N TRP A 40 -0.37 -11.06 1.51
CA TRP A 40 1.06 -10.91 1.79
C TRP A 40 1.87 -11.43 0.62
N VAL A 41 2.87 -10.65 0.20
CA VAL A 41 3.82 -11.05 -0.86
C VAL A 41 5.22 -11.16 -0.27
N PRO A 42 6.12 -11.97 -0.89
CA PRO A 42 7.47 -12.20 -0.32
C PRO A 42 8.33 -10.95 -0.22
N SER A 43 8.27 -10.06 -1.21
CA SER A 43 9.06 -8.83 -1.22
C SER A 43 8.33 -7.72 -1.97
N ASP A 44 8.92 -6.51 -1.99
CA ASP A 44 8.30 -5.36 -2.63
C ASP A 44 8.13 -5.53 -4.15
N ILE A 45 9.03 -6.28 -4.78
CA ILE A 45 9.01 -6.52 -6.24
C ILE A 45 7.74 -7.26 -6.68
N GLU A 46 7.17 -8.11 -5.84
CA GLU A 46 5.97 -8.90 -6.17
C GLU A 46 4.66 -8.14 -5.94
N ILE A 47 4.72 -6.96 -5.31
CA ILE A 47 3.53 -6.15 -5.05
C ILE A 47 2.74 -5.84 -6.33
N PRO A 48 3.35 -5.35 -7.41
CA PRO A 48 2.57 -4.93 -8.59
C PRO A 48 1.76 -6.04 -9.23
N LEU A 49 2.28 -7.26 -9.27
CA LEU A 49 1.55 -8.38 -9.87
C LEU A 49 0.26 -8.68 -9.10
N VAL A 50 0.35 -8.77 -7.79
CA VAL A 50 -0.83 -9.06 -6.96
C VAL A 50 -1.79 -7.87 -6.95
N ALA A 51 -1.26 -6.66 -6.93
CA ALA A 51 -2.08 -5.45 -7.04
C ALA A 51 -2.88 -5.44 -8.34
N LYS A 52 -2.26 -5.84 -9.45
CA LYS A 52 -2.96 -5.92 -10.74
C LYS A 52 -4.06 -6.97 -10.73
N LYS A 53 -3.80 -8.14 -10.15
CA LYS A 53 -4.82 -9.19 -10.02
C LYS A 53 -6.02 -8.70 -9.22
N MET A 54 -5.79 -8.02 -8.10
CA MET A 54 -6.86 -7.46 -7.29
C MET A 54 -7.59 -6.34 -8.04
N ALA A 55 -6.87 -5.42 -8.66
CA ALA A 55 -7.48 -4.29 -9.37
C ALA A 55 -8.31 -4.73 -10.57
N ASN A 56 -7.92 -5.83 -11.25
CA ASN A 56 -8.72 -6.39 -12.34
C ASN A 56 -9.97 -7.12 -11.86
N ASN A 57 -10.07 -7.42 -10.58
CA ASN A 57 -11.25 -8.04 -10.02
C ASN A 57 -12.28 -6.94 -9.69
N GLU A 58 -13.46 -7.04 -10.29
CA GLU A 58 -14.53 -6.04 -10.12
C GLU A 58 -15.01 -5.91 -8.67
N MET A 59 -14.74 -6.90 -7.83
CA MET A 59 -15.12 -6.83 -6.42
C MET A 59 -14.41 -5.71 -5.66
N TYR A 60 -13.19 -5.33 -6.08
CA TYR A 60 -12.41 -4.31 -5.38
C TYR A 60 -12.59 -2.94 -5.99
N ASP A 61 -12.86 -1.96 -5.16
CA ASP A 61 -12.97 -0.56 -5.56
C ASP A 61 -11.62 0.15 -5.57
N ALA A 62 -10.70 -0.30 -4.74
CA ALA A 62 -9.33 0.20 -4.68
C ALA A 62 -8.38 -0.87 -4.13
N VAL A 63 -7.09 -0.69 -4.41
CA VAL A 63 -6.02 -1.55 -3.87
C VAL A 63 -4.99 -0.64 -3.20
N ILE A 64 -4.55 -1.02 -2.00
CA ILE A 64 -3.51 -0.32 -1.25
C ILE A 64 -2.27 -1.20 -1.21
N CYS A 65 -1.12 -0.64 -1.59
CA CYS A 65 0.16 -1.34 -1.59
C CYS A 65 1.02 -0.85 -0.44
N LEU A 66 1.43 -1.77 0.44
CA LEU A 66 2.23 -1.48 1.62
C LEU A 66 3.54 -2.27 1.59
N GLY A 67 4.62 -1.60 1.95
CA GLY A 67 5.92 -2.21 2.04
C GLY A 67 6.92 -1.23 2.62
N VAL A 68 8.13 -1.71 2.83
CA VAL A 68 9.22 -0.90 3.40
C VAL A 68 10.47 -1.13 2.56
N ILE A 69 11.02 -0.07 2.00
CA ILE A 69 12.28 -0.12 1.24
C ILE A 69 13.26 0.80 1.92
N THR A 70 14.35 0.26 2.47
CA THR A 70 15.40 1.05 3.11
C THR A 70 16.73 0.86 2.39
N LYS A 71 17.48 1.95 2.25
CA LYS A 71 18.77 1.95 1.56
C LYS A 71 19.76 1.00 2.21
N GLY A 72 19.73 0.85 3.53
CA GLY A 72 20.62 -0.01 4.28
C GLY A 72 20.31 -1.51 4.18
N SER A 73 19.12 -1.90 3.74
CA SER A 73 18.71 -3.31 3.72
C SER A 73 18.81 -3.98 2.36
N ILE A 74 18.98 -3.24 1.28
CA ILE A 74 18.98 -3.81 -0.07
C ILE A 74 20.07 -3.21 -0.96
N SER A 75 20.60 -4.04 -1.86
CA SER A 75 21.41 -3.58 -2.98
C SER A 75 20.48 -2.99 -4.04
N TYR A 76 21.00 -2.09 -4.85
CA TYR A 76 20.22 -1.48 -5.94
C TYR A 76 18.98 -0.72 -5.44
N PHE A 77 19.12 -0.04 -4.31
CA PHE A 77 18.02 0.70 -3.66
C PHE A 77 17.26 1.61 -4.63
N ASP A 78 17.97 2.44 -5.36
CA ASP A 78 17.33 3.41 -6.27
C ASP A 78 16.55 2.70 -7.38
N TYR A 79 17.11 1.60 -7.91
CA TYR A 79 16.46 0.79 -8.93
C TYR A 79 15.16 0.16 -8.40
N VAL A 80 15.22 -0.45 -7.23
CA VAL A 80 14.04 -1.11 -6.63
C VAL A 80 12.94 -0.09 -6.35
N CYS A 81 13.28 1.05 -5.76
CA CYS A 81 12.32 2.11 -5.48
C CYS A 81 11.61 2.57 -6.75
N LEU A 82 12.39 2.89 -7.79
CA LEU A 82 11.85 3.39 -9.05
C LEU A 82 10.98 2.34 -9.73
N GLU A 83 11.45 1.10 -9.80
CA GLU A 83 10.74 0.02 -10.47
C GLU A 83 9.42 -0.30 -9.80
N VAL A 84 9.41 -0.45 -8.48
CA VAL A 84 8.20 -0.77 -7.72
C VAL A 84 7.18 0.37 -7.82
N CYS A 85 7.61 1.60 -7.60
CA CYS A 85 6.70 2.75 -7.65
C CYS A 85 6.12 2.96 -9.04
N LYS A 86 6.94 2.82 -10.08
CA LYS A 86 6.49 2.92 -11.47
C LYS A 86 5.49 1.81 -11.81
N ALA A 87 5.78 0.59 -11.41
CA ALA A 87 4.90 -0.55 -11.69
C ALA A 87 3.53 -0.38 -11.02
N ILE A 88 3.50 0.11 -9.78
CA ILE A 88 2.23 0.40 -9.08
C ILE A 88 1.43 1.45 -9.86
N SER A 89 2.09 2.51 -10.32
CA SER A 89 1.44 3.56 -11.11
C SER A 89 0.88 3.00 -12.42
N VAL A 90 1.63 2.15 -13.11
CA VAL A 90 1.17 1.51 -14.35
C VAL A 90 -0.07 0.64 -14.09
N VAL A 91 -0.11 -0.10 -12.99
CA VAL A 91 -1.27 -0.92 -12.63
C VAL A 91 -2.51 -0.03 -12.45
N SER A 92 -2.38 1.08 -11.74
CA SER A 92 -3.50 1.99 -11.53
C SER A 92 -4.03 2.55 -12.85
N LEU A 93 -3.14 3.01 -13.73
CA LEU A 93 -3.54 3.56 -15.02
C LEU A 93 -4.16 2.50 -15.95
N SER A 94 -3.58 1.29 -15.98
CA SER A 94 -4.06 0.24 -16.88
C SER A 94 -5.39 -0.37 -16.45
N THR A 95 -5.69 -0.37 -15.15
CA THR A 95 -6.94 -0.91 -14.61
C THR A 95 -8.02 0.14 -14.39
N GLU A 96 -7.64 1.42 -14.47
CA GLU A 96 -8.52 2.56 -14.19
C GLU A 96 -9.16 2.49 -12.81
N LYS A 97 -8.42 1.93 -11.85
CA LYS A 97 -8.81 1.87 -10.44
C LYS A 97 -7.74 2.50 -9.57
N PRO A 98 -8.13 3.06 -8.42
CA PRO A 98 -7.14 3.54 -7.47
C PRO A 98 -6.27 2.40 -6.96
N VAL A 99 -4.98 2.46 -7.27
CA VAL A 99 -3.96 1.57 -6.71
C VAL A 99 -2.97 2.47 -5.99
N ILE A 100 -3.04 2.48 -4.69
CA ILE A 100 -2.38 3.48 -3.86
C ILE A 100 -1.00 2.99 -3.42
N ASN A 101 0.00 3.81 -3.65
CA ASN A 101 1.37 3.54 -3.21
C ASN A 101 1.54 4.00 -1.76
N GLY A 102 1.51 3.03 -0.83
CA GLY A 102 1.76 3.27 0.59
C GLY A 102 3.11 2.76 1.05
N ILE A 103 4.06 2.59 0.13
CA ILE A 103 5.40 2.07 0.46
C ILE A 103 6.19 3.14 1.19
N LEU A 104 6.74 2.76 2.35
CA LEU A 104 7.63 3.61 3.13
C LEU A 104 9.06 3.45 2.62
N ILE A 105 9.64 4.55 2.15
CA ILE A 105 11.00 4.57 1.61
C ILE A 105 11.86 5.44 2.51
N THR A 106 12.91 4.86 3.09
CA THR A 106 13.81 5.57 4.00
C THR A 106 15.26 5.24 3.73
N ASN A 107 16.17 6.05 4.26
CA ASN A 107 17.61 5.80 4.16
C ASN A 107 18.08 4.74 5.15
N THR A 108 17.45 4.65 6.32
CA THR A 108 17.83 3.72 7.38
C THR A 108 16.62 2.97 7.91
N ILE A 109 16.87 1.81 8.51
CA ILE A 109 15.82 1.03 9.16
C ILE A 109 15.26 1.76 10.39
N GLU A 110 16.09 2.49 11.12
CA GLU A 110 15.69 3.28 12.28
C GLU A 110 14.69 4.35 11.91
N GLU A 111 14.90 5.01 10.78
CA GLU A 111 13.98 6.01 10.25
C GLU A 111 12.63 5.36 9.89
N ALA A 112 12.67 4.18 9.29
CA ALA A 112 11.46 3.43 8.95
C ALA A 112 10.67 3.04 10.19
N ILE A 113 11.35 2.57 11.23
CA ILE A 113 10.71 2.21 12.50
C ILE A 113 10.03 3.44 13.11
N GLU A 114 10.72 4.56 13.14
CA GLU A 114 10.18 5.78 13.71
C GLU A 114 8.95 6.28 12.94
N LYS A 115 9.05 6.38 11.62
CA LYS A 115 7.95 6.87 10.79
C LYS A 115 6.72 5.97 10.82
N SER A 116 6.91 4.67 10.97
CA SER A 116 5.78 3.73 11.04
C SER A 116 4.99 3.83 12.35
N ARG A 117 5.56 4.43 13.39
CA ARG A 117 4.91 4.60 14.70
C ARG A 117 4.13 5.90 14.83
N ILE A 118 4.46 6.90 14.03
CA ILE A 118 3.82 8.22 14.09
C ILE A 118 2.65 8.23 13.11
N GLU A 119 1.43 8.36 13.65
CA GLU A 119 0.20 8.29 12.84
C GLU A 119 0.24 9.24 11.65
N SER A 120 0.67 10.49 11.83
CA SER A 120 0.73 11.49 10.76
C SER A 120 1.79 11.18 9.69
N GLU A 121 2.76 10.33 9.98
CA GLU A 121 3.82 9.92 9.06
C GLU A 121 3.66 8.47 8.60
N ASN A 122 2.70 7.74 9.14
CA ASN A 122 2.42 6.37 8.77
C ASN A 122 1.82 6.32 7.37
N ASN A 123 2.57 5.75 6.42
CA ASN A 123 2.14 5.66 5.03
C ASN A 123 0.85 4.84 4.86
N GLY A 124 0.60 3.88 5.74
CA GLY A 124 -0.63 3.10 5.72
C GLY A 124 -1.85 3.94 6.05
N TYR A 125 -1.74 4.79 7.06
CA TYR A 125 -2.79 5.75 7.41
C TYR A 125 -3.13 6.65 6.22
N ASN A 126 -2.10 7.27 5.64
CA ASN A 126 -2.28 8.19 4.51
C ASN A 126 -2.80 7.46 3.27
N ALA A 127 -2.34 6.25 3.01
CA ALA A 127 -2.79 5.45 1.87
C ALA A 127 -4.27 5.08 1.98
N ALA A 128 -4.74 4.76 3.18
CA ALA A 128 -6.16 4.46 3.41
C ALA A 128 -7.04 5.67 3.08
N ILE A 129 -6.65 6.85 3.55
CA ILE A 129 -7.38 8.10 3.25
C ILE A 129 -7.42 8.36 1.75
N LYS A 130 -6.27 8.25 1.07
CA LYS A 130 -6.19 8.45 -0.38
C LYS A 130 -7.08 7.47 -1.14
N ALA A 131 -7.10 6.21 -0.72
CA ALA A 131 -7.94 5.20 -1.36
C ALA A 131 -9.41 5.59 -1.31
N ILE A 132 -9.89 5.99 -0.13
CA ILE A 132 -11.28 6.40 0.07
C ILE A 132 -11.60 7.64 -0.78
N GLU A 133 -10.73 8.66 -0.73
CA GLU A 133 -10.91 9.88 -1.50
C GLU A 133 -10.97 9.61 -3.01
N MET A 134 -10.07 8.74 -3.51
CA MET A 134 -10.02 8.43 -4.93
C MET A 134 -11.22 7.61 -5.40
N VAL A 135 -11.68 6.66 -4.61
CA VAL A 135 -12.91 5.91 -4.95
C VAL A 135 -14.09 6.87 -5.06
N ASN A 136 -14.25 7.74 -4.08
CA ASN A 136 -15.34 8.71 -4.08
C ASN A 136 -15.25 9.69 -5.26
N LEU A 137 -14.03 10.13 -5.60
CA LEU A 137 -13.83 11.03 -6.73
C LEU A 137 -14.21 10.34 -8.06
N LEU A 138 -13.75 9.12 -8.28
CA LEU A 138 -14.04 8.40 -9.52
C LEU A 138 -15.53 8.09 -9.69
N ASP A 139 -16.27 7.95 -8.59
CA ASP A 139 -17.70 7.67 -8.63
C ASP A 139 -18.51 8.89 -9.14
N ILE A 140 -17.96 10.10 -9.05
CA ILE A 140 -18.68 11.31 -9.45
C ILE A 140 -18.20 11.91 -10.79
N ILE A 141 -17.16 11.37 -11.38
CA ILE A 141 -16.71 11.80 -12.72
C ILE A 141 -17.03 10.72 -13.74
#